data_e8b82240b6b75d627f86334d286ecbfb
#
_entry.id   e8b82240b6b75d627f86334d286ecbfb
#
_cell.length_a   1.000
_cell.length_b   1.000
_cell.length_c   1.000
_cell.angle_alpha   90.00
_cell.angle_beta   90.00
_cell.angle_gamma   90.00
#
_symmetry.space_group_name_H-M   'P 1'
#
loop_
_entity.id
_entity.type
_entity.pdbx_description
1 polymer ?
#
loop_
_entity_poly.entity_id
_entity_poly.type
_entity_poly.pdbx_seq_one_letter_code
_entity_poly.pdbx_strand_id
1 'polypeptide(L)'
;ILNPFSFLLIIPAIVSSTFLSMGTTIILSIITSLMLFLLTHFYLPLPGMNVSTFYVPNFYKFGILISILIGLIFLSYFGIRFSGETKKRSEALNKLQEVIAKEYELESLGGQAAAAAHSLGTPLATISVVAKELKKEIGENKEVSKDIDLLISQTKRCSEILKKISKKQIEEDNFISSIKLEDLLEEIANSFKETSSKKIDLYAVNDQNKIDIQRSPEIIYGLRNFIGNAVKFSKSKVKIDLTSDENIIKIKINDDGPGIPEDIINKIGEPYIKSKSKELSSNAGLGLGTFLGKTLLERQGAKLLFKKNGELGGALAIISWSPKAFTNV
;
A
#
# COMPACT_ATOMS: atom_id res chain seq x y z
N ILE A 1 22.75 33.80 31.54
CA ILE A 1 21.76 32.77 31.92
C ILE A 1 20.61 33.32 32.75
N LEU A 2 20.81 34.35 33.55
CA LEU A 2 19.73 34.99 34.31
C LEU A 2 18.78 35.84 33.45
N ASN A 3 19.12 36.07 32.18
CA ASN A 3 18.23 36.70 31.23
C ASN A 3 17.10 35.72 30.86
N PRO A 4 15.82 36.06 31.05
CA PRO A 4 14.69 35.19 30.72
C PRO A 4 14.66 34.79 29.22
N PHE A 5 15.27 35.60 28.35
CA PHE A 5 15.35 35.29 26.92
C PHE A 5 16.45 34.29 26.53
N SER A 6 17.27 33.82 27.49
CA SER A 6 18.28 32.79 27.21
C SER A 6 17.69 31.49 26.68
N PHE A 7 16.45 31.17 27.05
CA PHE A 7 15.71 30.02 26.53
C PHE A 7 15.46 30.08 25.02
N LEU A 8 15.37 31.28 24.45
CA LEU A 8 15.16 31.42 23.00
C LEU A 8 16.33 30.88 22.17
N LEU A 9 17.53 30.78 22.76
CA LEU A 9 18.70 30.23 22.08
C LEU A 9 18.57 28.75 21.73
N ILE A 10 17.69 28.02 22.41
CA ILE A 10 17.46 26.58 22.09
C ILE A 10 16.55 26.37 20.88
N ILE A 11 15.72 27.38 20.51
CA ILE A 11 14.73 27.27 19.43
C ILE A 11 15.36 26.85 18.09
N PRO A 12 16.46 27.50 17.61
CA PRO A 12 17.08 27.11 16.35
C PRO A 12 17.53 25.63 16.30
N ALA A 13 18.06 25.12 17.42
CA ALA A 13 18.48 23.72 17.49
C ALA A 13 17.29 22.76 17.48
N ILE A 14 16.18 23.09 18.17
CA ILE A 14 14.94 22.29 18.18
C ILE A 14 14.30 22.30 16.78
N VAL A 15 14.17 23.47 16.15
CA VAL A 15 13.61 23.59 14.80
C VAL A 15 14.48 22.81 13.79
N SER A 16 15.80 22.91 13.91
CA SER A 16 16.74 22.13 13.10
C SER A 16 16.50 20.62 13.21
N SER A 17 16.18 20.13 14.41
CA SER A 17 15.95 18.69 14.65
C SER A 17 14.76 18.12 13.89
N THR A 18 13.78 18.95 13.52
CA THR A 18 12.58 18.53 12.79
C THR A 18 12.72 18.64 11.26
N PHE A 19 13.54 19.57 10.76
CA PHE A 19 13.59 19.87 9.32
C PHE A 19 14.95 19.57 8.66
N LEU A 20 16.05 19.54 9.43
CA LEU A 20 17.39 19.39 8.88
C LEU A 20 17.97 17.98 9.15
N SER A 21 19.14 17.74 8.59
CA SER A 21 19.84 16.47 8.79
C SER A 21 20.34 16.31 10.24
N MET A 22 20.50 15.06 10.68
CA MET A 22 21.04 14.76 12.02
C MET A 22 22.38 15.46 12.28
N GLY A 23 23.27 15.53 11.27
CA GLY A 23 24.57 16.18 11.39
C GLY A 23 24.46 17.68 11.65
N THR A 24 23.60 18.37 10.91
CA THR A 24 23.36 19.82 11.11
C THR A 24 22.75 20.13 12.46
N THR A 25 21.82 19.29 12.94
CA THR A 25 21.23 19.43 14.26
C THR A 25 22.27 19.27 15.37
N ILE A 26 23.17 18.29 15.27
CA ILE A 26 24.25 18.09 16.24
C ILE A 26 25.19 19.30 16.29
N ILE A 27 25.62 19.80 15.12
CA ILE A 27 26.48 20.98 15.03
C ILE A 27 25.81 22.18 15.67
N LEU A 28 24.54 22.44 15.36
CA LEU A 28 23.79 23.58 15.89
C LEU A 28 23.57 23.44 17.41
N SER A 29 23.31 22.22 17.90
CA SER A 29 23.19 21.95 19.33
C SER A 29 24.50 22.17 20.09
N ILE A 30 25.65 21.83 19.48
CA ILE A 30 26.98 22.11 20.07
C ILE A 30 27.24 23.59 20.12
N ILE A 31 26.96 24.33 19.02
CA ILE A 31 27.13 25.80 18.99
C ILE A 31 26.25 26.46 20.05
N THR A 32 24.97 26.05 20.16
CA THR A 32 24.04 26.58 21.15
C THR A 32 24.52 26.28 22.57
N SER A 33 25.00 25.08 22.83
CA SER A 33 25.54 24.67 24.16
C SER A 33 26.78 25.53 24.51
N LEU A 34 27.68 25.77 23.54
CA LEU A 34 28.87 26.62 23.73
C LEU A 34 28.47 28.06 24.01
N MET A 35 27.51 28.62 23.28
CA MET A 35 26.99 29.95 23.53
C MET A 35 26.34 30.07 24.92
N LEU A 36 25.57 29.12 25.35
CA LEU A 36 24.97 29.09 26.70
C LEU A 36 26.05 29.02 27.79
N PHE A 37 27.10 28.22 27.56
CA PHE A 37 28.25 28.15 28.48
C PHE A 37 29.00 29.49 28.56
N LEU A 38 29.29 30.11 27.43
CA LEU A 38 29.95 31.42 27.40
C LEU A 38 29.12 32.53 28.10
N LEU A 39 27.79 32.52 27.87
CA LEU A 39 26.86 33.44 28.54
C LEU A 39 26.77 33.23 30.06
N THR A 40 27.20 32.08 30.59
CA THR A 40 27.31 31.87 32.04
C THR A 40 28.46 32.61 32.66
N HIS A 41 29.56 32.77 31.91
CA HIS A 41 30.81 33.41 32.36
C HIS A 41 30.91 34.86 31.90
N PHE A 42 30.51 35.15 30.67
CA PHE A 42 30.60 36.47 30.05
C PHE A 42 29.19 37.04 29.85
N TYR A 43 28.69 37.83 30.81
CA TYR A 43 27.38 38.47 30.69
C TYR A 43 27.44 39.94 31.09
N LEU A 44 26.70 40.79 30.41
CA LEU A 44 26.47 42.17 30.80
C LEU A 44 25.27 42.19 31.75
N PRO A 45 25.34 43.04 32.79
CA PRO A 45 24.19 43.24 33.71
C PRO A 45 22.98 43.78 32.92
N LEU A 46 21.77 43.38 33.32
CA LEU A 46 20.57 43.91 32.69
C LEU A 46 20.43 45.40 33.02
N PRO A 47 20.02 46.26 32.04
CA PRO A 47 19.77 47.66 32.26
C PRO A 47 18.79 47.90 33.43
N GLY A 48 19.15 48.75 34.38
CA GLY A 48 18.29 49.06 35.53
C GLY A 48 18.39 48.11 36.75
N MET A 49 19.23 47.06 36.68
CA MET A 49 19.51 46.20 37.85
C MET A 49 20.84 46.62 38.51
N ASN A 50 20.77 46.98 39.78
CA ASN A 50 21.96 47.15 40.59
C ASN A 50 22.54 45.77 40.95
N VAL A 51 23.75 45.50 40.51
CA VAL A 51 24.48 44.22 40.67
C VAL A 51 24.65 43.86 42.16
N SER A 52 24.63 44.87 43.05
CA SER A 52 24.78 44.69 44.50
C SER A 52 23.53 44.08 45.22
N THR A 53 22.37 44.19 44.57
CA THR A 53 21.12 43.76 45.20
C THR A 53 20.61 42.35 44.73
N PHE A 54 21.18 41.82 43.64
CA PHE A 54 20.74 40.54 43.04
C PHE A 54 21.91 39.55 42.91
N TYR A 55 22.35 39.02 44.06
CA TYR A 55 23.35 37.96 44.09
C TYR A 55 22.69 36.60 43.90
N VAL A 56 22.97 35.92 42.77
CA VAL A 56 22.58 34.55 42.54
C VAL A 56 23.78 33.64 42.77
N PRO A 57 23.70 32.66 43.69
CA PRO A 57 24.77 31.70 43.95
C PRO A 57 25.17 30.95 42.67
N ASN A 58 26.46 30.66 42.50
CA ASN A 58 26.94 29.93 41.31
C ASN A 58 26.24 28.57 41.15
N PHE A 59 25.88 27.92 42.24
CA PHE A 59 25.13 26.67 42.21
C PHE A 59 23.81 26.79 41.40
N TYR A 60 23.05 27.88 41.59
CA TYR A 60 21.84 28.13 40.81
C TYR A 60 22.10 28.38 39.31
N LYS A 61 23.18 29.12 38.98
CA LYS A 61 23.53 29.37 37.58
C LYS A 61 23.89 28.07 36.85
N PHE A 62 24.68 27.21 37.49
CA PHE A 62 25.00 25.89 36.94
C PHE A 62 23.78 24.97 36.89
N GLY A 63 22.89 25.00 37.86
CA GLY A 63 21.65 24.25 37.85
C GLY A 63 20.76 24.62 36.64
N ILE A 64 20.60 25.92 36.38
CA ILE A 64 19.84 26.39 35.20
C ILE A 64 20.54 25.96 33.88
N LEU A 65 21.87 26.09 33.79
CA LEU A 65 22.61 25.66 32.61
C LEU A 65 22.40 24.17 32.32
N ILE A 66 22.58 23.34 33.34
CA ILE A 66 22.40 21.88 33.21
C ILE A 66 20.96 21.53 32.79
N SER A 67 19.95 22.19 33.40
CA SER A 67 18.55 21.97 33.04
C SER A 67 18.26 22.33 31.58
N ILE A 68 18.79 23.44 31.09
CA ILE A 68 18.63 23.85 29.68
C ILE A 68 19.33 22.87 28.74
N LEU A 69 20.54 22.39 29.09
CA LEU A 69 21.28 21.42 28.28
C LEU A 69 20.55 20.06 28.22
N ILE A 70 20.02 19.57 29.34
CA ILE A 70 19.21 18.36 29.35
C ILE A 70 17.98 18.55 28.47
N GLY A 71 17.27 19.68 28.60
CA GLY A 71 16.12 19.99 27.76
C GLY A 71 16.48 20.05 26.26
N LEU A 72 17.60 20.68 25.93
CA LEU A 72 18.08 20.76 24.54
C LEU A 72 18.36 19.36 23.95
N ILE A 73 19.07 18.50 24.70
CA ILE A 73 19.39 17.14 24.26
C ILE A 73 18.11 16.33 24.08
N PHE A 74 17.22 16.37 25.06
CA PHE A 74 15.96 15.64 25.03
C PHE A 74 15.07 16.06 23.86
N LEU A 75 14.85 17.37 23.69
CA LEU A 75 14.00 17.90 22.65
C LEU A 75 14.61 17.68 21.24
N SER A 76 15.94 17.84 21.09
CA SER A 76 16.61 17.55 19.82
C SER A 76 16.54 16.06 19.46
N TYR A 77 16.74 15.15 20.41
CA TYR A 77 16.60 13.72 20.19
C TYR A 77 15.17 13.35 19.79
N PHE A 78 14.17 13.88 20.52
CA PHE A 78 12.76 13.63 20.20
C PHE A 78 12.40 14.19 18.82
N GLY A 79 12.86 15.40 18.48
CA GLY A 79 12.63 16.02 17.17
C GLY A 79 13.16 15.17 16.02
N ILE A 80 14.41 14.68 16.12
CA ILE A 80 15.05 13.80 15.12
C ILE A 80 14.22 12.50 14.97
N ARG A 81 13.82 11.87 16.07
CA ARG A 81 13.04 10.62 16.03
C ARG A 81 11.68 10.83 15.40
N PHE A 82 10.97 11.90 15.80
CA PHE A 82 9.66 12.24 15.28
C PHE A 82 9.70 12.58 13.78
N SER A 83 10.67 13.40 13.37
CA SER A 83 10.87 13.76 11.96
C SER A 83 11.14 12.52 11.09
N GLY A 84 12.02 11.62 11.55
CA GLY A 84 12.33 10.38 10.85
C GLY A 84 11.10 9.48 10.66
N GLU A 85 10.25 9.38 11.69
CA GLU A 85 9.03 8.58 11.63
C GLU A 85 7.98 9.21 10.69
N THR A 86 7.81 10.53 10.77
CA THR A 86 6.89 11.28 9.89
C THR A 86 7.31 11.18 8.43
N LYS A 87 8.62 11.27 8.14
CA LYS A 87 9.15 11.11 6.79
C LYS A 87 8.86 9.75 6.22
N LYS A 88 9.09 8.67 6.97
CA LYS A 88 8.77 7.30 6.54
C LYS A 88 7.29 7.12 6.22
N ARG A 89 6.41 7.68 7.06
CA ARG A 89 4.95 7.63 6.81
C ARG A 89 4.57 8.40 5.55
N SER A 90 5.14 9.59 5.34
CA SER A 90 4.90 10.38 4.14
C SER A 90 5.37 9.67 2.87
N GLU A 91 6.57 9.09 2.87
CA GLU A 91 7.08 8.29 1.75
C GLU A 91 6.19 7.08 1.43
N ALA A 92 5.71 6.40 2.48
CA ALA A 92 4.80 5.28 2.30
C ALA A 92 3.44 5.72 1.72
N LEU A 93 2.89 6.86 2.15
CA LEU A 93 1.65 7.42 1.60
C LEU A 93 1.82 7.88 0.15
N ASN A 94 2.93 8.51 -0.19
CA ASN A 94 3.23 8.88 -1.58
C ASN A 94 3.31 7.65 -2.48
N LYS A 95 3.93 6.57 -2.00
CA LYS A 95 3.97 5.30 -2.74
C LYS A 95 2.59 4.68 -2.91
N LEU A 96 1.74 4.78 -1.90
CA LEU A 96 0.33 4.37 -1.99
C LEU A 96 -0.39 5.12 -3.11
N GLN A 97 -0.26 6.46 -3.14
CA GLN A 97 -0.89 7.29 -4.17
C GLN A 97 -0.40 6.93 -5.58
N GLU A 98 0.91 6.67 -5.74
CA GLU A 98 1.48 6.23 -7.01
C GLU A 98 0.87 4.91 -7.49
N VAL A 99 0.72 3.94 -6.58
CA VAL A 99 0.13 2.63 -6.90
C VAL A 99 -1.34 2.78 -7.29
N ILE A 100 -2.12 3.54 -6.54
CA ILE A 100 -3.54 3.78 -6.84
C ILE A 100 -3.69 4.48 -8.20
N ALA A 101 -2.88 5.52 -8.45
CA ALA A 101 -2.92 6.24 -9.73
C ALA A 101 -2.62 5.31 -10.90
N LYS A 102 -1.65 4.40 -10.73
CA LYS A 102 -1.31 3.42 -11.76
C LYS A 102 -2.41 2.39 -11.99
N GLU A 103 -3.11 1.94 -10.96
CA GLU A 103 -4.28 1.05 -11.10
C GLU A 103 -5.41 1.74 -11.87
N TYR A 104 -5.73 3.00 -11.56
CA TYR A 104 -6.72 3.78 -12.31
C TYR A 104 -6.31 4.00 -13.77
N GLU A 105 -5.02 4.24 -14.04
CA GLU A 105 -4.50 4.37 -15.40
C GLU A 105 -4.68 3.05 -16.18
N LEU A 106 -4.34 1.91 -15.56
CA LEU A 106 -4.51 0.59 -16.17
C LEU A 106 -5.99 0.27 -16.43
N GLU A 107 -6.86 0.57 -15.48
CA GLU A 107 -8.31 0.40 -15.62
C GLU A 107 -8.86 1.26 -16.78
N SER A 108 -8.45 2.54 -16.87
CA SER A 108 -8.85 3.44 -17.96
C SER A 108 -8.35 2.98 -19.32
N LEU A 109 -7.06 2.61 -19.43
CA LEU A 109 -6.48 2.06 -20.65
C LEU A 109 -7.20 0.79 -21.07
N GLY A 110 -7.61 0.06 -20.10
CA GLY A 110 -8.40 -1.12 -20.25
C GLY A 110 -9.71 -0.87 -20.95
N GLY A 111 -10.55 -0.01 -20.42
CA GLY A 111 -11.83 0.35 -21.02
C GLY A 111 -11.69 0.86 -22.46
N GLN A 112 -10.65 1.67 -22.73
CA GLN A 112 -10.36 2.15 -24.09
C GLN A 112 -10.00 1.02 -25.06
N ALA A 113 -9.22 0.05 -24.62
CA ALA A 113 -8.84 -1.08 -25.46
C ALA A 113 -10.02 -2.01 -25.77
N ALA A 114 -10.96 -2.22 -24.82
CA ALA A 114 -12.18 -2.98 -25.04
C ALA A 114 -13.11 -2.29 -26.02
N ALA A 115 -13.33 -0.98 -25.86
CA ALA A 115 -14.09 -0.18 -26.80
C ALA A 115 -13.50 -0.22 -28.22
N ALA A 116 -12.17 -0.11 -28.35
CA ALA A 116 -11.46 -0.25 -29.61
C ALA A 116 -11.61 -1.64 -30.20
N ALA A 117 -11.49 -2.70 -29.39
CA ALA A 117 -11.66 -4.08 -29.84
C ALA A 117 -13.08 -4.36 -30.34
N HIS A 118 -14.09 -3.81 -29.67
CA HIS A 118 -15.49 -3.90 -30.14
C HIS A 118 -15.69 -3.17 -31.47
N SER A 119 -15.19 -1.93 -31.57
CA SER A 119 -15.31 -1.09 -32.77
C SER A 119 -14.55 -1.68 -33.96
N LEU A 120 -13.40 -2.36 -33.76
CA LEU A 120 -12.63 -3.01 -34.80
C LEU A 120 -13.16 -4.41 -35.14
N GLY A 121 -13.85 -5.06 -34.23
CA GLY A 121 -14.41 -6.40 -34.43
C GLY A 121 -15.46 -6.44 -35.57
N THR A 122 -16.32 -5.41 -35.65
CA THR A 122 -17.36 -5.30 -36.68
C THR A 122 -16.77 -5.19 -38.10
N PRO A 123 -15.86 -4.26 -38.43
CA PRO A 123 -15.29 -4.18 -39.78
C PRO A 123 -14.48 -5.43 -40.12
N LEU A 124 -13.77 -6.05 -39.18
CA LEU A 124 -13.06 -7.31 -39.43
C LEU A 124 -14.01 -8.47 -39.75
N ALA A 125 -15.17 -8.53 -39.07
CA ALA A 125 -16.19 -9.52 -39.40
C ALA A 125 -16.73 -9.31 -40.82
N THR A 126 -17.00 -8.05 -41.22
CA THR A 126 -17.45 -7.71 -42.57
C THR A 126 -16.39 -8.10 -43.62
N ILE A 127 -15.12 -7.77 -43.42
CA ILE A 127 -14.01 -8.16 -44.30
C ILE A 127 -13.95 -9.69 -44.45
N SER A 128 -14.10 -10.43 -43.35
CA SER A 128 -14.09 -11.90 -43.36
C SER A 128 -15.25 -12.49 -44.14
N VAL A 129 -16.45 -11.89 -44.11
CA VAL A 129 -17.63 -12.32 -44.87
C VAL A 129 -17.42 -12.07 -46.35
N VAL A 130 -17.02 -10.82 -46.71
CA VAL A 130 -16.77 -10.45 -48.13
C VAL A 130 -15.68 -11.31 -48.73
N ALA A 131 -14.60 -11.55 -48.00
CA ALA A 131 -13.52 -12.44 -48.49
C ALA A 131 -13.99 -13.87 -48.73
N LYS A 132 -14.90 -14.41 -47.89
CA LYS A 132 -15.48 -15.75 -48.10
C LYS A 132 -16.42 -15.80 -49.28
N GLU A 133 -17.19 -14.74 -49.53
CA GLU A 133 -18.06 -14.63 -50.71
C GLU A 133 -17.24 -14.56 -51.99
N LEU A 134 -16.22 -13.70 -52.04
CA LEU A 134 -15.29 -13.61 -53.18
C LEU A 134 -14.61 -14.96 -53.48
N LYS A 135 -14.24 -15.72 -52.45
CA LYS A 135 -13.68 -17.07 -52.63
C LYS A 135 -14.63 -18.02 -53.33
N LYS A 136 -15.95 -17.90 -53.11
CA LYS A 136 -16.97 -18.70 -53.76
C LYS A 136 -17.17 -18.31 -55.23
N GLU A 137 -17.07 -17.01 -55.54
CA GLU A 137 -17.29 -16.50 -56.90
C GLU A 137 -16.10 -16.73 -57.85
N ILE A 138 -14.86 -16.69 -57.34
CA ILE A 138 -13.64 -16.77 -58.14
C ILE A 138 -13.35 -18.21 -58.67
N GLY A 139 -14.00 -19.22 -58.11
CA GLY A 139 -13.89 -20.62 -58.62
C GLY A 139 -12.47 -21.18 -58.56
N GLU A 140 -11.97 -21.81 -59.68
CA GLU A 140 -10.74 -22.58 -59.73
C GLU A 140 -9.43 -21.77 -59.94
N ASN A 141 -9.46 -20.46 -59.90
CA ASN A 141 -8.24 -19.64 -60.04
C ASN A 141 -7.36 -19.78 -58.80
N LYS A 142 -6.35 -20.67 -58.90
CA LYS A 142 -5.49 -21.07 -57.75
C LYS A 142 -4.65 -19.92 -57.16
N GLU A 143 -4.26 -18.91 -57.92
CA GLU A 143 -3.45 -17.79 -57.39
C GLU A 143 -4.30 -16.84 -56.57
N VAL A 144 -5.42 -16.40 -57.08
CA VAL A 144 -6.35 -15.47 -56.38
C VAL A 144 -6.97 -16.17 -55.18
N SER A 145 -7.24 -17.48 -55.25
CA SER A 145 -7.75 -18.24 -54.12
C SER A 145 -6.77 -18.29 -52.94
N LYS A 146 -5.45 -18.36 -53.20
CA LYS A 146 -4.43 -18.31 -52.12
C LYS A 146 -4.38 -16.95 -51.44
N ASP A 147 -4.49 -15.86 -52.19
CA ASP A 147 -4.48 -14.51 -51.62
C ASP A 147 -5.72 -14.27 -50.73
N ILE A 148 -6.88 -14.78 -51.14
CA ILE A 148 -8.10 -14.71 -50.37
C ILE A 148 -7.99 -15.57 -49.12
N ASP A 149 -7.40 -16.75 -49.16
CA ASP A 149 -7.17 -17.60 -47.99
C ASP A 149 -6.22 -16.92 -47.00
N LEU A 150 -5.20 -16.24 -47.49
CA LEU A 150 -4.30 -15.45 -46.66
C LEU A 150 -5.07 -14.31 -45.99
N LEU A 151 -5.91 -13.60 -46.74
CA LEU A 151 -6.73 -12.49 -46.20
C LEU A 151 -7.69 -12.97 -45.12
N ILE A 152 -8.39 -14.08 -45.31
CA ILE A 152 -9.26 -14.71 -44.33
C ILE A 152 -8.49 -15.10 -43.08
N SER A 153 -7.30 -15.72 -43.26
CA SER A 153 -6.46 -16.16 -42.13
C SER A 153 -5.96 -14.99 -41.30
N GLN A 154 -5.51 -13.88 -41.94
CA GLN A 154 -5.04 -12.67 -41.25
C GLN A 154 -6.18 -11.95 -40.55
N THR A 155 -7.36 -11.83 -41.16
CA THR A 155 -8.54 -11.24 -40.56
C THR A 155 -8.97 -12.03 -39.31
N LYS A 156 -8.95 -13.36 -39.38
CA LYS A 156 -9.21 -14.24 -38.25
C LYS A 156 -8.19 -14.02 -37.12
N ARG A 157 -6.90 -13.95 -37.46
CA ARG A 157 -5.81 -13.69 -36.52
C ARG A 157 -5.97 -12.35 -35.83
N CYS A 158 -6.28 -11.28 -36.56
CA CYS A 158 -6.58 -9.96 -35.96
C CYS A 158 -7.76 -10.03 -35.01
N SER A 159 -8.84 -10.73 -35.39
CA SER A 159 -10.01 -10.92 -34.56
C SER A 159 -9.69 -11.71 -33.27
N GLU A 160 -8.82 -12.72 -33.35
CA GLU A 160 -8.37 -13.48 -32.16
C GLU A 160 -7.49 -12.63 -31.23
N ILE A 161 -6.62 -11.78 -31.79
CA ILE A 161 -5.81 -10.84 -30.98
C ILE A 161 -6.72 -9.84 -30.28
N LEU A 162 -7.67 -9.23 -31.00
CA LEU A 162 -8.63 -8.32 -30.41
C LEU A 162 -9.48 -8.98 -29.31
N LYS A 163 -9.93 -10.23 -29.55
CA LYS A 163 -10.66 -11.00 -28.54
C LYS A 163 -9.80 -11.27 -27.31
N LYS A 164 -8.49 -11.55 -27.47
CA LYS A 164 -7.59 -11.73 -26.32
C LYS A 164 -7.41 -10.45 -25.52
N ILE A 165 -7.28 -9.31 -26.19
CA ILE A 165 -7.20 -7.98 -25.56
C ILE A 165 -8.52 -7.68 -24.84
N SER A 166 -9.66 -7.87 -25.52
CA SER A 166 -10.99 -7.65 -24.98
C SER A 166 -11.36 -8.67 -23.88
N LYS A 167 -10.99 -9.95 -24.00
CA LYS A 167 -11.35 -10.99 -23.01
C LYS A 167 -10.66 -10.77 -21.66
N LYS A 168 -9.41 -10.30 -21.68
CA LYS A 168 -8.72 -9.91 -20.45
C LYS A 168 -9.42 -8.75 -19.74
N GLN A 169 -10.27 -8.04 -20.45
CA GLN A 169 -10.98 -6.85 -20.02
C GLN A 169 -12.50 -7.01 -19.93
N ILE A 170 -13.12 -7.90 -20.74
CA ILE A 170 -14.56 -8.19 -20.61
C ILE A 170 -14.83 -8.91 -19.26
N GLU A 171 -13.84 -9.58 -18.72
CA GLU A 171 -13.86 -10.03 -17.31
C GLU A 171 -13.72 -8.84 -16.33
N GLU A 172 -13.14 -7.69 -16.79
CA GLU A 172 -12.99 -6.45 -16.02
C GLU A 172 -14.07 -5.39 -16.38
N ASP A 173 -14.60 -5.39 -17.62
CA ASP A 173 -15.52 -4.38 -18.19
C ASP A 173 -17.01 -4.77 -18.14
N ASN A 174 -17.40 -5.60 -17.23
CA ASN A 174 -18.78 -5.44 -16.82
C ASN A 174 -18.88 -4.07 -16.14
N PHE A 175 -19.53 -3.13 -16.80
CA PHE A 175 -20.14 -1.92 -16.28
C PHE A 175 -21.20 -2.26 -15.19
N ILE A 176 -20.85 -3.19 -14.31
CA ILE A 176 -21.58 -3.52 -13.12
C ILE A 176 -20.84 -2.75 -12.05
N SER A 177 -21.41 -1.65 -11.66
CA SER A 177 -20.96 -0.88 -10.48
C SER A 177 -20.91 -1.74 -9.21
N SER A 178 -21.44 -2.96 -9.25
CA SER A 178 -21.41 -3.94 -8.17
C SER A 178 -20.98 -5.33 -8.68
N ILE A 179 -20.09 -5.98 -7.94
CA ILE A 179 -19.67 -7.37 -8.12
C ILE A 179 -19.93 -8.12 -6.83
N LYS A 180 -20.24 -9.41 -6.92
CA LYS A 180 -20.34 -10.24 -5.71
C LYS A 180 -18.95 -10.40 -5.12
N LEU A 181 -18.84 -10.23 -3.81
CA LEU A 181 -17.57 -10.37 -3.10
C LEU A 181 -16.95 -11.76 -3.31
N GLU A 182 -17.77 -12.79 -3.45
CA GLU A 182 -17.34 -14.15 -3.74
C GLU A 182 -16.67 -14.24 -5.12
N ASP A 183 -17.30 -13.68 -6.16
CA ASP A 183 -16.78 -13.67 -7.53
C ASP A 183 -15.45 -12.92 -7.62
N LEU A 184 -15.33 -11.79 -6.88
CA LEU A 184 -14.08 -11.04 -6.79
C LEU A 184 -12.95 -11.84 -6.11
N LEU A 185 -13.27 -12.55 -5.03
CA LEU A 185 -12.29 -13.40 -4.35
C LEU A 185 -11.84 -14.56 -5.24
N GLU A 186 -12.78 -15.16 -6.01
CA GLU A 186 -12.46 -16.22 -6.96
C GLU A 186 -11.58 -15.72 -8.10
N GLU A 187 -11.85 -14.53 -8.66
CA GLU A 187 -11.03 -13.87 -9.67
C GLU A 187 -9.59 -13.68 -9.18
N ILE A 188 -9.45 -13.11 -7.97
CA ILE A 188 -8.13 -12.89 -7.37
C ILE A 188 -7.41 -14.22 -7.11
N ALA A 189 -8.11 -15.22 -6.54
CA ALA A 189 -7.54 -16.53 -6.25
C ALA A 189 -7.07 -17.24 -7.54
N ASN A 190 -7.86 -17.19 -8.62
CA ASN A 190 -7.52 -17.80 -9.90
C ASN A 190 -6.31 -17.13 -10.54
N SER A 191 -6.14 -15.82 -10.43
CA SER A 191 -4.94 -15.12 -10.92
C SER A 191 -3.64 -15.62 -10.27
N PHE A 192 -3.70 -16.07 -9.01
CA PHE A 192 -2.56 -16.67 -8.33
C PHE A 192 -2.41 -18.18 -8.63
N LYS A 193 -3.50 -18.93 -8.90
CA LYS A 193 -3.41 -20.33 -9.33
C LYS A 193 -2.68 -20.48 -10.65
N GLU A 194 -2.84 -19.53 -11.58
CA GLU A 194 -2.14 -19.54 -12.88
C GLU A 194 -0.62 -19.32 -12.74
N THR A 195 -0.17 -18.61 -11.71
CA THR A 195 1.22 -18.21 -11.50
C THR A 195 1.94 -19.01 -10.41
N SER A 196 1.22 -19.83 -9.64
CA SER A 196 1.74 -20.58 -8.50
C SER A 196 1.32 -22.06 -8.56
N SER A 197 2.21 -22.96 -8.18
CA SER A 197 1.91 -24.39 -8.00
C SER A 197 1.17 -24.73 -6.71
N LYS A 198 0.82 -23.73 -5.90
CA LYS A 198 0.21 -23.93 -4.58
C LYS A 198 -1.30 -24.08 -4.68
N LYS A 199 -1.87 -24.89 -3.79
CA LYS A 199 -3.31 -25.12 -3.74
C LYS A 199 -3.99 -23.95 -3.03
N ILE A 200 -4.93 -23.29 -3.72
CA ILE A 200 -5.73 -22.20 -3.17
C ILE A 200 -7.19 -22.63 -3.17
N ASP A 201 -7.75 -22.85 -1.98
CA ASP A 201 -9.14 -23.27 -1.79
C ASP A 201 -9.95 -22.08 -1.28
N LEU A 202 -11.08 -21.77 -1.95
CA LEU A 202 -12.05 -20.77 -1.54
C LEU A 202 -13.31 -21.49 -1.03
N TYR A 203 -13.75 -21.13 0.16
CA TYR A 203 -15.00 -21.61 0.77
C TYR A 203 -15.87 -20.42 1.10
N ALA A 204 -17.03 -20.34 0.46
CA ALA A 204 -18.06 -19.35 0.78
C ALA A 204 -19.20 -20.07 1.50
N VAL A 205 -19.44 -19.71 2.75
CA VAL A 205 -20.61 -20.16 3.51
C VAL A 205 -21.63 -19.04 3.42
N ASN A 206 -22.57 -19.19 2.49
CA ASN A 206 -23.62 -18.20 2.25
C ASN A 206 -24.87 -18.57 3.02
N ASP A 207 -25.20 -17.81 4.07
CA ASP A 207 -26.57 -17.66 4.53
C ASP A 207 -27.21 -16.53 3.70
N GLN A 208 -28.00 -16.90 2.70
CA GLN A 208 -29.00 -16.18 1.89
C GLN A 208 -28.70 -14.76 1.34
N ASN A 209 -27.70 -14.02 1.78
CA ASN A 209 -27.40 -12.69 1.28
C ASN A 209 -26.12 -12.68 0.43
N LYS A 210 -26.29 -12.68 -0.89
CA LYS A 210 -25.22 -12.39 -1.84
C LYS A 210 -24.76 -10.93 -1.61
N ILE A 211 -23.50 -10.74 -1.25
CA ILE A 211 -22.97 -9.43 -0.94
C ILE A 211 -22.46 -8.81 -2.23
N ASP A 212 -23.20 -7.81 -2.70
CA ASP A 212 -22.76 -6.97 -3.79
C ASP A 212 -21.87 -5.85 -3.23
N ILE A 213 -20.69 -5.69 -3.79
CA ILE A 213 -19.75 -4.63 -3.44
C ILE A 213 -19.44 -3.81 -4.68
N GLN A 214 -19.13 -2.54 -4.48
CA GLN A 214 -18.54 -1.76 -5.58
C GLN A 214 -17.14 -2.28 -5.88
N ARG A 215 -16.88 -2.52 -7.16
CA ARG A 215 -15.55 -2.88 -7.64
C ARG A 215 -14.65 -1.63 -7.51
N SER A 216 -13.85 -1.56 -6.45
CA SER A 216 -12.90 -0.47 -6.24
C SER A 216 -11.46 -0.97 -6.31
N PRO A 217 -10.55 -0.19 -6.92
CA PRO A 217 -9.11 -0.51 -6.95
C PRO A 217 -8.54 -0.74 -5.56
N GLU A 218 -9.05 -0.04 -4.55
CA GLU A 218 -8.62 -0.16 -3.17
C GLU A 218 -8.93 -1.52 -2.57
N ILE A 219 -10.16 -2.03 -2.82
CA ILE A 219 -10.59 -3.36 -2.34
C ILE A 219 -9.79 -4.45 -3.06
N ILE A 220 -9.69 -4.35 -4.40
CA ILE A 220 -8.96 -5.31 -5.23
C ILE A 220 -7.50 -5.38 -4.79
N TYR A 221 -6.81 -4.24 -4.74
CA TYR A 221 -5.40 -4.18 -4.35
C TYR A 221 -5.18 -4.66 -2.91
N GLY A 222 -6.06 -4.26 -2.00
CA GLY A 222 -6.00 -4.66 -0.60
C GLY A 222 -6.11 -6.18 -0.44
N LEU A 223 -7.15 -6.80 -1.00
CA LEU A 223 -7.35 -8.24 -0.97
C LEU A 223 -6.22 -9.00 -1.68
N ARG A 224 -5.80 -8.52 -2.86
CA ARG A 224 -4.71 -9.11 -3.62
C ARG A 224 -3.38 -9.12 -2.85
N ASN A 225 -3.10 -8.08 -2.05
CA ASN A 225 -1.92 -8.06 -1.19
C ASN A 225 -1.93 -9.14 -0.11
N PHE A 226 -3.07 -9.34 0.58
CA PHE A 226 -3.15 -10.34 1.64
C PHE A 226 -3.17 -11.77 1.09
N ILE A 227 -3.92 -12.01 0.00
CA ILE A 227 -3.93 -13.31 -0.68
C ILE A 227 -2.54 -13.60 -1.26
N GLY A 228 -1.90 -12.62 -1.93
CA GLY A 228 -0.56 -12.75 -2.47
C GLY A 228 0.50 -13.03 -1.40
N ASN A 229 0.39 -12.41 -0.23
CA ASN A 229 1.27 -12.70 0.91
C ASN A 229 1.05 -14.13 1.43
N ALA A 230 -0.20 -14.57 1.59
CA ALA A 230 -0.52 -15.94 1.99
C ALA A 230 0.06 -16.95 0.99
N VAL A 231 -0.12 -16.73 -0.33
CA VAL A 231 0.46 -17.57 -1.38
C VAL A 231 1.98 -17.54 -1.33
N LYS A 232 2.60 -16.38 -1.14
CA LYS A 232 4.05 -16.22 -1.10
C LYS A 232 4.70 -17.01 0.05
N PHE A 233 4.12 -16.92 1.25
CA PHE A 233 4.69 -17.47 2.47
C PHE A 233 4.17 -18.89 2.79
N SER A 234 3.10 -19.37 2.15
CA SER A 234 2.63 -20.74 2.31
C SER A 234 3.66 -21.76 1.84
N LYS A 235 3.63 -22.96 2.40
CA LYS A 235 4.40 -24.12 1.91
C LYS A 235 3.71 -24.75 0.69
N SER A 236 2.44 -25.08 0.81
CA SER A 236 1.67 -25.79 -0.22
C SER A 236 0.23 -25.34 -0.36
N LYS A 237 -0.38 -24.76 0.69
CA LYS A 237 -1.82 -24.54 0.74
C LYS A 237 -2.21 -23.18 1.33
N VAL A 238 -3.19 -22.55 0.68
CA VAL A 238 -3.89 -21.35 1.19
C VAL A 238 -5.39 -21.67 1.21
N LYS A 239 -6.06 -21.30 2.31
CA LYS A 239 -7.49 -21.42 2.49
C LYS A 239 -8.09 -20.04 2.70
N ILE A 240 -9.10 -19.71 1.91
CA ILE A 240 -9.86 -18.46 2.00
C ILE A 240 -11.28 -18.82 2.40
N ASP A 241 -11.74 -18.36 3.54
CA ASP A 241 -13.11 -18.56 4.02
C ASP A 241 -13.85 -17.22 3.99
N LEU A 242 -14.94 -17.15 3.23
CA LEU A 242 -15.89 -16.04 3.24
C LEU A 242 -17.11 -16.43 4.07
N THR A 243 -17.39 -15.66 5.10
CA THR A 243 -18.59 -15.79 5.92
C THR A 243 -19.32 -14.46 5.99
N SER A 244 -20.63 -14.49 5.90
CA SER A 244 -21.47 -13.30 6.00
C SER A 244 -22.68 -13.61 6.86
N ASP A 245 -22.98 -12.71 7.79
CA ASP A 245 -24.21 -12.66 8.54
C ASP A 245 -24.83 -11.24 8.45
N GLU A 246 -25.96 -11.00 9.10
CA GLU A 246 -26.67 -9.71 9.08
C GLU A 246 -25.82 -8.53 9.60
N ASN A 247 -24.80 -8.80 10.41
CA ASN A 247 -24.03 -7.79 11.13
C ASN A 247 -22.59 -7.63 10.63
N ILE A 248 -22.02 -8.69 10.06
CA ILE A 248 -20.60 -8.68 9.71
C ILE A 248 -20.30 -9.56 8.50
N ILE A 249 -19.50 -9.02 7.59
CA ILE A 249 -18.88 -9.74 6.49
C ILE A 249 -17.44 -10.02 6.91
N LYS A 250 -17.00 -11.27 6.78
CA LYS A 250 -15.67 -11.67 7.25
C LYS A 250 -14.98 -12.56 6.22
N ILE A 251 -13.77 -12.18 5.85
CA ILE A 251 -12.85 -12.95 5.04
C ILE A 251 -11.71 -13.41 5.94
N LYS A 252 -11.46 -14.71 5.99
CA LYS A 252 -10.31 -15.30 6.66
C LYS A 252 -9.37 -15.88 5.61
N ILE A 253 -8.10 -15.47 5.65
CA ILE A 253 -7.05 -15.96 4.76
C ILE A 253 -6.05 -16.70 5.63
N ASN A 254 -6.00 -18.04 5.47
CA ASN A 254 -5.12 -18.94 6.20
C ASN A 254 -4.05 -19.51 5.27
N ASP A 255 -2.83 -19.61 5.72
CA ASP A 255 -1.75 -20.33 5.04
C ASP A 255 -1.15 -21.44 5.90
N ASP A 256 -0.36 -22.32 5.29
CA ASP A 256 0.39 -23.39 5.94
C ASP A 256 1.89 -23.03 6.08
N GLY A 257 2.21 -21.74 6.09
CA GLY A 257 3.57 -21.21 6.19
C GLY A 257 4.12 -21.22 7.63
N PRO A 258 5.22 -20.47 7.87
CA PRO A 258 5.85 -20.38 9.18
C PRO A 258 5.06 -19.55 10.20
N GLY A 259 3.94 -18.96 9.81
CA GLY A 259 3.17 -18.03 10.64
C GLY A 259 3.79 -16.63 10.74
N ILE A 260 3.21 -15.80 11.59
CA ILE A 260 3.68 -14.43 11.80
C ILE A 260 4.63 -14.41 13.00
N PRO A 261 5.87 -13.88 12.84
CA PRO A 261 6.81 -13.75 13.96
C PRO A 261 6.29 -12.81 15.05
N GLU A 262 6.61 -13.12 16.31
CA GLU A 262 6.14 -12.35 17.47
C GLU A 262 6.66 -10.91 17.48
N ASP A 263 7.86 -10.69 16.97
CA ASP A 263 8.50 -9.37 16.89
C ASP A 263 7.80 -8.39 15.95
N ILE A 264 6.97 -8.90 15.02
CA ILE A 264 6.28 -8.09 14.02
C ILE A 264 4.75 -8.11 14.13
N ILE A 265 4.15 -9.06 14.88
CA ILE A 265 2.68 -9.22 14.91
C ILE A 265 1.95 -7.93 15.31
N ASN A 266 2.47 -7.22 16.31
CA ASN A 266 1.90 -5.96 16.79
C ASN A 266 2.21 -4.75 15.89
N LYS A 267 3.09 -4.94 14.92
CA LYS A 267 3.52 -3.89 13.98
C LYS A 267 3.01 -4.15 12.56
N ILE A 268 2.28 -5.23 12.33
CA ILE A 268 1.73 -5.55 11.01
C ILE A 268 0.83 -4.40 10.55
N GLY A 269 1.13 -3.90 9.36
CA GLY A 269 0.46 -2.73 8.80
C GLY A 269 1.14 -1.40 9.12
N GLU A 270 2.33 -1.40 9.75
CA GLU A 270 3.23 -0.25 9.68
C GLU A 270 4.11 -0.34 8.42
N PRO A 271 4.58 0.79 7.87
CA PRO A 271 5.43 0.77 6.68
C PRO A 271 6.85 0.27 7.00
N TYR A 272 7.47 -0.39 6.03
CA TYR A 272 8.86 -0.85 6.07
C TYR A 272 9.21 -1.85 7.18
N ILE A 273 8.24 -2.65 7.61
CA ILE A 273 8.50 -3.72 8.59
C ILE A 273 9.30 -4.85 7.93
N LYS A 274 10.39 -5.22 8.59
CA LYS A 274 11.18 -6.41 8.24
C LYS A 274 11.33 -7.27 9.49
N SER A 275 11.06 -8.57 9.35
CA SER A 275 11.39 -9.53 10.42
C SER A 275 12.90 -9.70 10.54
N LYS A 276 13.37 -9.91 11.77
CA LYS A 276 14.76 -10.25 12.07
C LYS A 276 15.08 -11.73 11.81
N SER A 277 14.07 -12.56 11.59
CA SER A 277 14.26 -13.99 11.32
C SER A 277 14.87 -14.23 9.94
N LYS A 278 15.96 -15.01 9.87
CA LYS A 278 16.70 -15.33 8.63
C LYS A 278 15.82 -16.02 7.57
N GLU A 279 14.87 -16.84 7.97
CA GLU A 279 13.98 -17.60 7.05
C GLU A 279 13.01 -16.71 6.27
N LEU A 280 12.60 -15.59 6.83
CA LEU A 280 11.70 -14.63 6.19
C LEU A 280 12.45 -13.52 5.44
N SER A 281 13.72 -13.28 5.76
CA SER A 281 14.49 -12.17 5.17
C SER A 281 14.88 -12.40 3.70
N SER A 282 15.04 -13.65 3.25
CA SER A 282 15.38 -13.97 1.85
C SER A 282 14.23 -13.73 0.88
N ASN A 283 12.98 -13.84 1.36
CA ASN A 283 11.76 -13.59 0.59
C ASN A 283 11.04 -12.28 0.96
N ALA A 284 11.59 -11.50 1.89
CA ALA A 284 10.97 -10.26 2.33
C ALA A 284 11.07 -9.18 1.24
N GLY A 285 9.95 -8.72 0.74
CA GLY A 285 9.86 -7.50 -0.04
C GLY A 285 10.15 -6.26 0.83
N LEU A 286 9.86 -5.06 0.29
CA LEU A 286 10.08 -3.77 0.96
C LEU A 286 9.30 -3.59 2.29
N GLY A 287 8.40 -4.54 2.67
CA GLY A 287 7.54 -4.42 3.85
C GLY A 287 6.42 -3.38 3.69
N LEU A 288 6.12 -2.98 2.45
CA LEU A 288 5.07 -2.00 2.14
C LEU A 288 3.74 -2.65 1.78
N GLY A 289 3.72 -3.86 1.22
CA GLY A 289 2.49 -4.50 0.73
C GLY A 289 1.42 -4.63 1.81
N THR A 290 1.78 -5.14 2.98
CA THR A 290 0.83 -5.30 4.10
C THR A 290 0.34 -3.95 4.63
N PHE A 291 1.21 -2.93 4.69
CA PHE A 291 0.82 -1.56 5.05
C PHE A 291 -0.17 -0.98 4.04
N LEU A 292 0.14 -1.07 2.75
CA LEU A 292 -0.72 -0.56 1.68
C LEU A 292 -2.07 -1.28 1.67
N GLY A 293 -2.06 -2.62 1.70
CA GLY A 293 -3.27 -3.42 1.72
C GLY A 293 -4.17 -3.11 2.92
N LYS A 294 -3.57 -2.99 4.12
CA LYS A 294 -4.29 -2.61 5.34
C LYS A 294 -4.89 -1.22 5.21
N THR A 295 -4.09 -0.23 4.83
CA THR A 295 -4.53 1.17 4.72
C THR A 295 -5.68 1.33 3.73
N LEU A 296 -5.61 0.66 2.57
CA LEU A 296 -6.65 0.70 1.55
C LEU A 296 -7.96 0.10 2.04
N LEU A 297 -7.90 -1.09 2.64
CA LEU A 297 -9.11 -1.75 3.15
C LEU A 297 -9.72 -1.02 4.34
N GLU A 298 -8.90 -0.44 5.24
CA GLU A 298 -9.39 0.37 6.36
C GLU A 298 -10.09 1.66 5.87
N ARG A 299 -9.61 2.28 4.79
CA ARG A 299 -10.30 3.41 4.15
C ARG A 299 -11.67 3.03 3.59
N GLN A 300 -11.84 1.78 3.19
CA GLN A 300 -13.12 1.19 2.75
C GLN A 300 -13.93 0.61 3.94
N GLY A 301 -13.61 1.00 5.17
CA GLY A 301 -14.34 0.61 6.37
C GLY A 301 -14.05 -0.79 6.89
N ALA A 302 -13.01 -1.47 6.39
CA ALA A 302 -12.59 -2.76 6.91
C ALA A 302 -11.93 -2.65 8.29
N LYS A 303 -12.05 -3.72 9.09
CA LYS A 303 -11.22 -3.96 10.27
C LYS A 303 -10.35 -5.19 10.02
N LEU A 304 -9.07 -5.08 10.27
CA LEU A 304 -8.10 -6.15 10.05
C LEU A 304 -7.54 -6.66 11.37
N LEU A 305 -7.45 -7.98 11.48
CA LEU A 305 -6.86 -8.68 12.62
C LEU A 305 -5.91 -9.76 12.10
N PHE A 306 -4.73 -9.85 12.70
CA PHE A 306 -3.73 -10.84 12.35
C PHE A 306 -3.48 -11.77 13.54
N LYS A 307 -3.33 -13.07 13.26
CA LYS A 307 -2.97 -14.07 14.27
C LYS A 307 -1.74 -14.86 13.81
N LYS A 308 -0.90 -15.22 14.78
CA LYS A 308 0.35 -15.95 14.54
C LYS A 308 0.10 -17.30 13.88
N ASN A 309 -0.89 -18.05 14.37
CA ASN A 309 -1.24 -19.37 13.90
C ASN A 309 -2.72 -19.40 13.49
N GLY A 310 -2.96 -19.81 12.25
CA GLY A 310 -4.29 -20.11 11.71
C GLY A 310 -4.62 -21.61 11.78
N GLU A 311 -5.74 -22.01 11.18
CA GLU A 311 -6.22 -23.39 11.13
C GLU A 311 -5.23 -24.33 10.41
N LEU A 312 -4.44 -23.81 9.44
CA LEU A 312 -3.45 -24.57 8.70
C LEU A 312 -2.04 -24.55 9.35
N GLY A 313 -1.92 -23.93 10.53
CA GLY A 313 -0.66 -23.82 11.27
C GLY A 313 0.23 -22.65 10.89
N GLY A 314 -0.06 -21.95 9.80
CA GLY A 314 0.63 -20.73 9.34
C GLY A 314 -0.09 -19.45 9.78
N ALA A 315 0.10 -18.36 9.05
CA ALA A 315 -0.51 -17.08 9.38
C ALA A 315 -2.02 -17.07 9.10
N LEU A 316 -2.73 -16.22 9.86
CA LEU A 316 -4.14 -15.93 9.66
C LEU A 316 -4.36 -14.42 9.58
N ALA A 317 -4.86 -13.95 8.45
CA ALA A 317 -5.39 -12.61 8.29
C ALA A 317 -6.92 -12.67 8.29
N ILE A 318 -7.55 -11.81 9.08
CA ILE A 318 -9.01 -11.68 9.17
C ILE A 318 -9.35 -10.25 8.76
N ILE A 319 -10.18 -10.13 7.73
CA ILE A 319 -10.68 -8.86 7.21
C ILE A 319 -12.18 -8.86 7.43
N SER A 320 -12.71 -7.81 8.03
CA SER A 320 -14.13 -7.73 8.37
C SER A 320 -14.72 -6.37 8.08
N TRP A 321 -15.95 -6.34 7.54
CA TRP A 321 -16.74 -5.15 7.30
C TRP A 321 -18.10 -5.25 7.98
N SER A 322 -18.69 -4.10 8.31
CA SER A 322 -20.12 -4.01 8.52
C SER A 322 -20.82 -4.05 7.16
N PRO A 323 -21.93 -4.79 6.98
CA PRO A 323 -22.67 -4.78 5.70
C PRO A 323 -23.08 -3.38 5.25
N LYS A 324 -23.29 -2.45 6.19
CA LYS A 324 -23.58 -1.04 5.91
C LYS A 324 -22.45 -0.32 5.18
N ALA A 325 -21.23 -0.80 5.22
CA ALA A 325 -20.12 -0.20 4.49
C ALA A 325 -20.29 -0.30 2.96
N PHE A 326 -21.11 -1.26 2.49
CA PHE A 326 -21.37 -1.49 1.08
C PHE A 326 -22.77 -1.03 0.62
N THR A 327 -23.66 -0.65 1.56
CA THR A 327 -25.04 -0.22 1.27
C THR A 327 -25.22 1.31 1.18
N ASN A 328 -24.21 2.11 1.50
CA ASN A 328 -24.25 3.57 1.50
C ASN A 328 -23.60 4.16 0.23
N VAL A 329 -24.05 3.67 -0.95
CA VAL A 329 -23.74 4.34 -2.22
C VAL A 329 -24.98 4.36 -3.09
#